data_68e1388ece1abdca4666ce00277f0726
#
_entry.id   68e1388ece1abdca4666ce00277f0726
#
_cell.length_a   1.000
_cell.length_b   1.000
_cell.length_c   1.000
_cell.angle_alpha   90.00
_cell.angle_beta   90.00
_cell.angle_gamma   90.00
#
_symmetry.space_group_name_H-M   'P 1'
#
loop_
_entity.id
_entity.type
_entity.pdbx_description
1 polymer ?
#
loop_
_entity_poly.entity_id
_entity_poly.type
_entity_poly.pdbx_seq_one_letter_code
_entity_poly.pdbx_strand_id
1 'polypeptide(L)'
;MFQDKMVTPAIPERVFTLCRIVAEKANTEAELREKMEPAYLSQTTSYFADYRTAAEELGLISTADRVVSLAVDPSAVASMDSMRRYVNAHLEEFSAGQFYRVTQAYFAWDAQVLHGKKSLVELAEPLAKAIGRPVDPMEMRAWRFWVSYLGFGCLHEMFFLPNADVFLHDVIRIAGLETGRAYSFGEFIDAILPYSRVIVDDDPAQRRLNYGVSNGLRTLHDIGVVRLEHILDQEDIWSLYPLKAHPITETVTNITICG
;
A
#
# COMPACT_ATOMS: atom_id res chain seq x y z
N MET A 1 -7.24 2.36 12.21
CA MET A 1 -6.69 2.85 10.93
C MET A 1 -6.96 1.86 9.81
N PHE A 2 -6.58 0.60 9.98
CA PHE A 2 -6.74 -0.42 8.96
C PHE A 2 -8.06 -1.18 9.05
N GLN A 3 -8.55 -1.45 10.24
CA GLN A 3 -9.83 -2.13 10.47
C GLN A 3 -11.00 -1.15 10.46
N ASP A 4 -10.88 -0.08 11.23
CA ASP A 4 -11.93 0.91 11.44
C ASP A 4 -11.62 2.24 10.74
N LYS A 5 -11.98 3.34 11.39
CA LYS A 5 -11.83 4.70 10.87
C LYS A 5 -10.36 5.10 10.69
N MET A 6 -10.04 5.66 9.55
CA MET A 6 -8.72 6.21 9.25
C MET A 6 -8.53 7.56 9.97
N VAL A 7 -7.46 7.68 10.76
CA VAL A 7 -7.20 8.86 11.59
C VAL A 7 -5.87 9.51 11.24
N THR A 8 -5.88 10.84 11.07
CA THR A 8 -4.72 11.62 10.62
C THR A 8 -3.49 11.53 11.53
N PRO A 9 -3.58 11.38 12.85
CA PRO A 9 -2.40 11.27 13.69
C PRO A 9 -1.61 9.95 13.53
N ALA A 10 -2.27 8.88 13.02
CA ALA A 10 -1.66 7.57 12.82
C ALA A 10 -0.88 7.49 11.49
N ILE A 11 0.10 8.36 11.29
CA ILE A 11 0.97 8.34 10.11
C ILE A 11 2.06 7.26 10.23
N PRO A 12 2.58 6.75 9.10
CA PRO A 12 3.59 5.69 9.10
C PRO A 12 4.82 6.00 9.97
N GLU A 13 5.31 7.24 9.95
CA GLU A 13 6.49 7.66 10.69
C GLU A 13 6.29 7.58 12.21
N ARG A 14 5.10 7.92 12.71
CA ARG A 14 4.79 7.80 14.14
C ARG A 14 4.67 6.35 14.56
N VAL A 15 3.98 5.54 13.75
CA VAL A 15 3.88 4.09 13.98
C VAL A 15 5.27 3.45 13.98
N PHE A 16 6.10 3.78 13.00
CA PHE A 16 7.48 3.30 12.93
C PHE A 16 8.30 3.71 14.16
N THR A 17 8.26 4.99 14.53
CA THR A 17 9.01 5.49 15.70
C THR A 17 8.59 4.78 16.98
N LEU A 18 7.28 4.58 17.19
CA LEU A 18 6.75 3.81 18.32
C LEU A 18 7.32 2.40 18.34
N CYS A 19 7.26 1.69 17.21
CA CYS A 19 7.79 0.33 17.07
C CYS A 19 9.29 0.26 17.32
N ARG A 20 10.06 1.26 16.87
CA ARG A 20 11.51 1.35 17.13
C ARG A 20 11.83 1.48 18.62
N ILE A 21 11.10 2.34 19.34
CA ILE A 21 11.28 2.49 20.80
C ILE A 21 10.96 1.18 21.51
N VAL A 22 9.90 0.51 21.12
CA VAL A 22 9.47 -0.76 21.73
C VAL A 22 10.41 -1.92 21.37
N ALA A 23 11.03 -1.88 20.17
CA ALA A 23 12.02 -2.89 19.75
C ALA A 23 13.30 -2.87 20.62
N GLU A 24 13.67 -1.72 21.18
CA GLU A 24 14.79 -1.62 22.10
C GLU A 24 14.47 -2.20 23.48
N LYS A 25 13.26 -1.95 23.95
CA LYS A 25 12.79 -2.38 25.27
C LYS A 25 11.26 -2.23 25.37
N ALA A 26 10.59 -3.20 25.98
CA ALA A 26 9.20 -3.05 26.38
C ALA A 26 9.05 -1.85 27.34
N ASN A 27 7.97 -1.08 27.17
CA ASN A 27 7.71 0.13 27.93
C ASN A 27 6.25 0.14 28.41
N THR A 28 5.98 0.82 29.51
CA THR A 28 4.60 1.15 29.88
C THR A 28 4.00 2.16 28.90
N GLU A 29 2.67 2.18 28.77
CA GLU A 29 1.99 3.18 27.95
C GLU A 29 2.34 4.62 28.35
N ALA A 30 2.51 4.87 29.65
CA ALA A 30 2.87 6.19 30.18
C ALA A 30 4.28 6.62 29.72
N GLU A 31 5.26 5.70 29.82
CA GLU A 31 6.63 5.96 29.36
C GLU A 31 6.69 6.19 27.85
N LEU A 32 5.96 5.40 27.05
CA LEU A 32 5.89 5.58 25.61
C LEU A 32 5.24 6.90 25.23
N ARG A 33 4.14 7.25 25.88
CA ARG A 33 3.47 8.52 25.65
C ARG A 33 4.40 9.70 25.93
N GLU A 34 5.13 9.67 27.05
CA GLU A 34 6.08 10.75 27.37
C GLU A 34 7.24 10.83 26.36
N LYS A 35 7.71 9.70 25.84
CA LYS A 35 8.75 9.68 24.81
C LYS A 35 8.26 10.19 23.46
N MET A 36 7.03 9.83 23.07
CA MET A 36 6.46 10.18 21.77
C MET A 36 5.84 11.58 21.75
N GLU A 37 5.26 12.00 22.85
CA GLU A 37 4.54 13.27 23.01
C GLU A 37 4.90 13.94 24.35
N PRO A 38 6.15 14.42 24.50
CA PRO A 38 6.58 15.05 25.74
C PRO A 38 5.68 16.23 26.14
N ALA A 39 5.35 16.33 27.41
CA ALA A 39 4.40 17.34 27.92
C ALA A 39 4.81 18.81 27.60
N TYR A 40 6.11 19.05 27.41
CA TYR A 40 6.61 20.37 27.04
C TYR A 40 6.32 20.76 25.58
N LEU A 41 6.01 19.80 24.70
CA LEU A 41 5.64 20.04 23.29
C LEU A 41 4.14 20.22 23.09
N SER A 42 3.32 19.54 23.91
CA SER A 42 1.87 19.62 23.79
C SER A 42 1.21 19.44 25.16
N GLN A 43 0.47 20.46 25.61
CA GLN A 43 -0.22 20.41 26.91
C GLN A 43 -1.70 20.01 26.81
N THR A 44 -2.28 20.00 25.61
CA THR A 44 -3.74 19.95 25.47
C THR A 44 -4.28 18.75 24.71
N THR A 45 -3.53 18.16 23.78
CA THR A 45 -4.04 17.08 22.92
C THR A 45 -3.00 16.00 22.76
N SER A 46 -3.37 14.75 23.09
CA SER A 46 -2.55 13.57 22.83
C SER A 46 -3.15 12.76 21.69
N TYR A 47 -2.31 12.37 20.76
CA TYR A 47 -2.64 11.49 19.64
C TYR A 47 -2.03 10.08 19.83
N PHE A 48 -1.43 9.82 20.98
CA PHE A 48 -0.74 8.57 21.29
C PHE A 48 -1.63 7.34 21.05
N ALA A 49 -2.90 7.40 21.47
CA ALA A 49 -3.84 6.30 21.29
C ALA A 49 -4.05 5.94 19.81
N ASP A 50 -4.10 6.94 18.92
CA ASP A 50 -4.39 6.73 17.50
C ASP A 50 -3.30 5.91 16.80
N TYR A 51 -2.02 6.30 16.95
CA TYR A 51 -0.94 5.57 16.29
C TYR A 51 -0.51 4.32 17.03
N ARG A 52 -0.76 4.21 18.34
CA ARG A 52 -0.63 2.95 19.07
C ARG A 52 -1.65 1.93 18.56
N THR A 53 -2.94 2.32 18.46
CA THR A 53 -3.98 1.45 17.91
C THR A 53 -3.65 1.01 16.48
N ALA A 54 -3.15 1.92 15.64
CA ALA A 54 -2.72 1.54 14.30
C ALA A 54 -1.58 0.50 14.31
N ALA A 55 -0.61 0.63 15.20
CA ALA A 55 0.48 -0.35 15.35
C ALA A 55 -0.03 -1.71 15.86
N GLU A 56 -1.02 -1.71 16.77
CA GLU A 56 -1.69 -2.92 17.27
C GLU A 56 -2.52 -3.60 16.17
N GLU A 57 -3.33 -2.84 15.42
CA GLU A 57 -4.09 -3.34 14.27
C GLU A 57 -3.19 -4.02 13.22
N LEU A 58 -2.00 -3.44 12.96
CA LEU A 58 -1.00 -4.00 12.06
C LEU A 58 -0.24 -5.21 12.64
N GLY A 59 -0.53 -5.61 13.88
CA GLY A 59 0.16 -6.71 14.55
C GLY A 59 1.64 -6.43 14.86
N LEU A 60 2.09 -5.15 14.79
CA LEU A 60 3.47 -4.77 15.03
C LEU A 60 3.82 -4.77 16.52
N ILE A 61 2.86 -4.43 17.37
CA ILE A 61 2.99 -4.38 18.83
C ILE A 61 1.81 -5.07 19.50
N SER A 62 2.00 -5.44 20.76
CA SER A 62 0.94 -5.93 21.63
C SER A 62 0.99 -5.22 22.98
N THR A 63 -0.18 -5.02 23.59
CA THR A 63 -0.31 -4.44 24.93
C THR A 63 -0.88 -5.47 25.89
N ALA A 64 -0.17 -5.77 26.97
CA ALA A 64 -0.61 -6.58 28.08
C ALA A 64 -0.26 -5.90 29.39
N ASP A 65 -1.21 -5.84 30.34
CA ASP A 65 -1.01 -5.21 31.65
C ASP A 65 -0.43 -3.78 31.60
N ARG A 66 -0.84 -2.99 30.61
CA ARG A 66 -0.34 -1.65 30.30
C ARG A 66 1.16 -1.60 29.89
N VAL A 67 1.73 -2.73 29.56
CA VAL A 67 3.07 -2.83 28.97
C VAL A 67 2.95 -3.10 27.49
N VAL A 68 3.59 -2.28 26.69
CA VAL A 68 3.63 -2.40 25.22
C VAL A 68 4.95 -3.08 24.85
N SER A 69 4.84 -4.14 24.07
CA SER A 69 5.98 -4.93 23.58
C SER A 69 5.87 -5.14 22.06
N LEU A 70 7.01 -5.38 21.42
CA LEU A 70 7.05 -5.72 19.99
C LEU A 70 6.41 -7.10 19.80
N ALA A 71 5.52 -7.22 18.80
CA ALA A 71 4.82 -8.47 18.49
C ALA A 71 5.40 -9.19 17.25
N VAL A 72 6.37 -8.57 16.57
CA VAL A 72 7.03 -9.08 15.37
C VAL A 72 8.53 -9.25 15.59
N ASP A 73 9.20 -9.93 14.65
CA ASP A 73 10.67 -9.96 14.67
C ASP A 73 11.22 -8.53 14.52
N PRO A 74 12.25 -8.14 15.32
CA PRO A 74 12.81 -6.79 15.24
C PRO A 74 13.29 -6.36 13.85
N SER A 75 13.64 -7.29 12.97
CA SER A 75 13.98 -7.00 11.57
C SER A 75 12.83 -6.39 10.77
N ALA A 76 11.58 -6.72 11.11
CA ALA A 76 10.39 -6.16 10.47
C ALA A 76 10.28 -4.64 10.68
N VAL A 77 10.85 -4.12 11.76
CA VAL A 77 10.83 -2.68 12.09
C VAL A 77 12.25 -2.08 12.12
N ALA A 78 13.23 -2.72 11.48
CA ALA A 78 14.60 -2.23 11.42
C ALA A 78 14.74 -0.94 10.62
N SER A 79 13.90 -0.75 9.60
CA SER A 79 13.82 0.44 8.75
C SER A 79 12.37 0.70 8.32
N MET A 80 12.10 1.90 7.80
CA MET A 80 10.81 2.22 7.17
C MET A 80 10.49 1.24 6.04
N ASP A 81 11.47 0.86 5.23
CA ASP A 81 11.29 -0.11 4.14
C ASP A 81 10.97 -1.52 4.65
N SER A 82 11.59 -1.94 5.76
CA SER A 82 11.28 -3.24 6.37
C SER A 82 9.84 -3.27 6.89
N MET A 83 9.41 -2.21 7.55
CA MET A 83 8.03 -2.08 8.04
C MET A 83 7.04 -2.03 6.88
N ARG A 84 7.35 -1.31 5.79
CA ARG A 84 6.50 -1.29 4.59
C ARG A 84 6.30 -2.70 4.02
N ARG A 85 7.40 -3.44 3.81
CA ARG A 85 7.33 -4.82 3.30
C ARG A 85 6.54 -5.75 4.21
N TYR A 86 6.72 -5.61 5.52
CA TYR A 86 5.94 -6.38 6.49
C TYR A 86 4.44 -6.08 6.33
N VAL A 87 4.05 -4.81 6.29
CA VAL A 87 2.64 -4.40 6.13
C VAL A 87 2.09 -4.87 4.78
N ASN A 88 2.84 -4.72 3.68
CA ASN A 88 2.42 -5.18 2.36
C ASN A 88 2.22 -6.71 2.31
N ALA A 89 3.04 -7.48 3.03
CA ALA A 89 2.90 -8.93 3.11
C ALA A 89 1.61 -9.40 3.82
N HIS A 90 1.09 -8.57 4.74
CA HIS A 90 -0.10 -8.89 5.56
C HIS A 90 -1.33 -8.06 5.16
N LEU A 91 -1.25 -7.26 4.10
CA LEU A 91 -2.29 -6.29 3.75
C LEU A 91 -3.65 -6.93 3.45
N GLU A 92 -3.65 -8.12 2.86
CA GLU A 92 -4.88 -8.87 2.53
C GLU A 92 -5.67 -9.32 3.79
N GLU A 93 -5.02 -9.41 4.94
CA GLU A 93 -5.68 -9.70 6.22
C GLU A 93 -6.64 -8.57 6.63
N PHE A 94 -6.44 -7.37 6.10
CA PHE A 94 -7.27 -6.17 6.34
C PHE A 94 -8.32 -5.92 5.25
N SER A 95 -8.62 -6.91 4.40
CA SER A 95 -9.53 -6.76 3.24
C SER A 95 -10.95 -6.27 3.61
N ALA A 96 -11.41 -6.52 4.82
CA ALA A 96 -12.67 -5.99 5.34
C ALA A 96 -12.57 -4.54 5.86
N GLY A 97 -11.36 -4.01 6.04
CA GLY A 97 -11.09 -2.73 6.68
C GLY A 97 -11.28 -1.53 5.76
N GLN A 98 -11.42 -0.36 6.38
CA GLN A 98 -11.71 0.89 5.66
C GLN A 98 -10.59 1.28 4.70
N PHE A 99 -9.32 1.21 5.14
CA PHE A 99 -8.18 1.54 4.30
C PHE A 99 -8.12 0.69 3.02
N TYR A 100 -8.25 -0.62 3.18
CA TYR A 100 -8.22 -1.56 2.06
C TYR A 100 -9.32 -1.27 1.04
N ARG A 101 -10.58 -1.15 1.51
CA ARG A 101 -11.74 -0.91 0.64
C ARG A 101 -11.67 0.42 -0.09
N VAL A 102 -11.21 1.48 0.57
CA VAL A 102 -11.01 2.78 -0.08
C VAL A 102 -9.92 2.68 -1.15
N THR A 103 -8.82 1.99 -0.87
CA THR A 103 -7.73 1.77 -1.84
C THR A 103 -8.22 0.97 -3.04
N GLN A 104 -8.93 -0.13 -2.81
CA GLN A 104 -9.50 -0.97 -3.87
C GLN A 104 -10.47 -0.18 -4.76
N ALA A 105 -11.41 0.57 -4.16
CA ALA A 105 -12.35 1.39 -4.90
C ALA A 105 -11.65 2.51 -5.69
N TYR A 106 -10.61 3.11 -5.14
CA TYR A 106 -9.83 4.14 -5.82
C TYR A 106 -9.14 3.59 -7.07
N PHE A 107 -8.50 2.42 -6.97
CA PHE A 107 -7.84 1.77 -8.11
C PHE A 107 -8.84 1.24 -9.14
N ALA A 108 -10.02 0.80 -8.72
CA ALA A 108 -11.09 0.37 -9.63
C ALA A 108 -11.64 1.50 -10.51
N TRP A 109 -11.48 2.77 -10.12
CA TRP A 109 -11.83 3.91 -10.99
C TRP A 109 -10.84 4.12 -12.14
N ASP A 110 -9.74 3.41 -12.14
CA ASP A 110 -8.75 3.44 -13.22
C ASP A 110 -8.25 4.88 -13.47
N ALA A 111 -8.05 5.27 -14.73
CA ALA A 111 -7.63 6.63 -15.09
C ALA A 111 -8.68 7.73 -14.80
N GLN A 112 -9.92 7.38 -14.43
CA GLN A 112 -10.94 8.37 -14.09
C GLN A 112 -10.53 9.23 -12.89
N VAL A 113 -9.68 8.73 -12.01
CA VAL A 113 -9.10 9.49 -10.88
C VAL A 113 -8.32 10.74 -11.34
N LEU A 114 -7.83 10.75 -12.59
CA LEU A 114 -7.08 11.85 -13.19
C LEU A 114 -7.97 12.87 -13.91
N HIS A 115 -9.22 12.53 -14.20
CA HIS A 115 -10.10 13.34 -15.04
C HIS A 115 -10.85 14.45 -14.29
N GLY A 116 -10.64 14.61 -13.03
CA GLY A 116 -11.27 15.66 -12.22
C GLY A 116 -10.25 16.59 -11.60
N LYS A 117 -10.55 17.89 -11.54
CA LYS A 117 -9.79 18.86 -10.72
C LYS A 117 -10.14 18.73 -9.23
N LYS A 118 -10.56 17.54 -8.80
CA LYS A 118 -10.98 17.32 -7.41
C LYS A 118 -9.76 16.98 -6.56
N SER A 119 -9.59 17.75 -5.51
CA SER A 119 -8.63 17.40 -4.47
C SER A 119 -9.00 16.05 -3.84
N LEU A 120 -8.01 15.36 -3.28
CA LEU A 120 -8.21 14.05 -2.66
C LEU A 120 -9.38 14.02 -1.65
N VAL A 121 -9.60 15.10 -0.90
CA VAL A 121 -10.69 15.20 0.09
C VAL A 121 -12.09 15.26 -0.55
N GLU A 122 -12.19 15.72 -1.79
CA GLU A 122 -13.46 15.76 -2.54
C GLU A 122 -13.86 14.37 -3.06
N LEU A 123 -12.95 13.42 -3.03
CA LEU A 123 -13.23 12.03 -3.37
C LEU A 123 -13.89 11.24 -2.24
N ALA A 124 -14.01 11.80 -1.04
CA ALA A 124 -14.58 11.11 0.11
C ALA A 124 -16.02 10.63 -0.16
N GLU A 125 -16.89 11.51 -0.65
CA GLU A 125 -18.29 11.16 -0.93
C GLU A 125 -18.44 10.11 -2.05
N PRO A 126 -17.79 10.25 -3.23
CA PRO A 126 -17.81 9.22 -4.25
C PRO A 126 -17.27 7.86 -3.79
N LEU A 127 -16.19 7.86 -3.00
CA LEU A 127 -15.63 6.62 -2.44
C LEU A 127 -16.57 5.99 -1.41
N ALA A 128 -17.16 6.80 -0.52
CA ALA A 128 -18.17 6.32 0.42
C ALA A 128 -19.32 5.59 -0.30
N LYS A 129 -19.79 6.17 -1.41
CA LYS A 129 -20.82 5.55 -2.24
C LYS A 129 -20.35 4.24 -2.88
N ALA A 130 -19.12 4.20 -3.38
CA ALA A 130 -18.56 3.02 -4.03
C ALA A 130 -18.40 1.84 -3.06
N ILE A 131 -17.96 2.09 -1.83
CA ILE A 131 -17.72 1.04 -0.83
C ILE A 131 -18.93 0.75 0.08
N GLY A 132 -20.02 1.54 -0.05
CA GLY A 132 -21.23 1.41 0.78
C GLY A 132 -21.02 1.73 2.28
N ARG A 133 -20.00 2.51 2.61
CA ARG A 133 -19.65 2.94 3.99
C ARG A 133 -19.28 4.41 4.02
N PRO A 134 -19.56 5.13 5.13
CA PRO A 134 -19.10 6.52 5.27
C PRO A 134 -17.58 6.65 5.13
N VAL A 135 -17.16 7.65 4.38
CA VAL A 135 -15.76 8.12 4.30
C VAL A 135 -15.79 9.63 4.41
N ASP A 136 -15.10 10.20 5.39
CA ASP A 136 -15.06 11.64 5.54
C ASP A 136 -13.76 12.26 4.95
N PRO A 137 -13.75 13.58 4.70
CA PRO A 137 -12.56 14.27 4.17
C PRO A 137 -11.30 14.12 5.01
N MET A 138 -11.43 13.95 6.34
CA MET A 138 -10.28 13.74 7.23
C MET A 138 -9.70 12.35 7.08
N GLU A 139 -10.55 11.34 6.81
CA GLU A 139 -10.09 9.99 6.49
C GLU A 139 -9.27 9.96 5.20
N MET A 140 -9.67 10.72 4.17
CA MET A 140 -8.88 10.84 2.94
C MET A 140 -7.52 11.51 3.18
N ARG A 141 -7.43 12.45 4.13
CA ARG A 141 -6.14 13.00 4.56
C ARG A 141 -5.26 12.00 5.30
N ALA A 142 -5.86 11.09 6.05
CA ALA A 142 -5.15 9.99 6.70
C ALA A 142 -4.71 8.93 5.68
N TRP A 143 -5.62 8.53 4.79
CA TRP A 143 -5.39 7.55 3.74
C TRP A 143 -4.18 7.86 2.87
N ARG A 144 -4.01 9.12 2.46
CA ARG A 144 -2.92 9.55 1.56
C ARG A 144 -1.53 9.22 2.08
N PHE A 145 -1.30 9.28 3.39
CA PHE A 145 0.01 9.00 3.97
C PHE A 145 0.36 7.52 3.84
N TRP A 146 -0.61 6.66 4.16
CA TRP A 146 -0.40 5.22 4.09
C TRP A 146 -0.37 4.69 2.67
N VAL A 147 -1.25 5.14 1.79
CA VAL A 147 -1.27 4.70 0.39
C VAL A 147 0.02 5.08 -0.33
N SER A 148 0.58 6.25 -0.04
CA SER A 148 1.88 6.66 -0.57
C SER A 148 3.04 5.87 0.05
N TYR A 149 3.04 5.71 1.38
CA TYR A 149 4.07 4.96 2.08
C TYR A 149 4.13 3.48 1.67
N LEU A 150 2.98 2.83 1.49
CA LEU A 150 2.89 1.44 1.05
C LEU A 150 3.25 1.24 -0.42
N GLY A 151 3.49 2.33 -1.16
CA GLY A 151 4.02 2.29 -2.51
C GLY A 151 2.98 2.13 -3.62
N PHE A 152 1.73 2.48 -3.36
CA PHE A 152 0.67 2.46 -4.37
C PHE A 152 0.74 3.62 -5.36
N GLY A 153 1.55 4.64 -5.08
CA GLY A 153 1.74 5.81 -5.92
C GLY A 153 2.36 6.97 -5.16
N CYS A 154 2.34 8.14 -5.76
CA CYS A 154 2.93 9.34 -5.21
C CYS A 154 1.92 10.46 -4.99
N LEU A 155 2.22 11.31 -4.00
CA LEU A 155 1.48 12.55 -3.76
C LEU A 155 2.06 13.66 -4.63
N HIS A 156 1.19 14.34 -5.35
CA HIS A 156 1.51 15.58 -6.05
C HIS A 156 0.52 16.65 -5.59
N GLU A 157 1.00 17.59 -4.77
CA GLU A 157 0.15 18.58 -4.09
C GLU A 157 -1.01 17.93 -3.31
N MET A 158 -2.25 18.15 -3.78
CA MET A 158 -3.47 17.61 -3.17
C MET A 158 -4.02 16.39 -3.91
N PHE A 159 -3.26 15.85 -4.87
CA PHE A 159 -3.64 14.69 -5.66
C PHE A 159 -2.81 13.47 -5.29
N PHE A 160 -3.39 12.30 -5.44
CA PHE A 160 -2.67 11.04 -5.41
C PHE A 160 -2.61 10.48 -6.84
N LEU A 161 -1.40 10.23 -7.32
CA LEU A 161 -1.16 9.67 -8.65
C LEU A 161 -0.87 8.18 -8.53
N PRO A 162 -1.75 7.31 -9.03
CA PRO A 162 -1.54 5.87 -8.98
C PRO A 162 -0.32 5.46 -9.81
N ASN A 163 0.66 4.88 -9.16
CA ASN A 163 1.83 4.24 -9.74
C ASN A 163 2.35 3.21 -8.72
N ALA A 164 1.95 1.96 -8.88
CA ALA A 164 2.16 0.93 -7.87
C ALA A 164 3.56 0.27 -7.94
N ASP A 165 4.59 0.96 -8.43
CA ASP A 165 5.92 0.42 -8.64
C ASP A 165 6.57 -0.13 -7.36
N VAL A 166 6.58 0.65 -6.28
CA VAL A 166 7.17 0.24 -5.00
C VAL A 166 6.37 -0.90 -4.36
N PHE A 167 5.04 -0.84 -4.41
CA PHE A 167 4.18 -1.92 -3.91
C PHE A 167 4.41 -3.22 -4.69
N LEU A 168 4.40 -3.16 -6.02
CA LEU A 168 4.63 -4.34 -6.88
C LEU A 168 6.04 -4.91 -6.68
N HIS A 169 7.05 -4.07 -6.48
CA HIS A 169 8.41 -4.53 -6.18
C HIS A 169 8.46 -5.29 -4.84
N ASP A 170 7.78 -4.78 -3.80
CA ASP A 170 7.67 -5.50 -2.53
C ASP A 170 6.92 -6.84 -2.74
N VAL A 171 5.81 -6.85 -3.48
CA VAL A 171 5.00 -8.05 -3.73
C VAL A 171 5.76 -9.10 -4.54
N ILE A 172 6.54 -8.71 -5.55
CA ILE A 172 7.42 -9.63 -6.31
C ILE A 172 8.37 -10.38 -5.37
N ARG A 173 8.96 -9.68 -4.40
CA ARG A 173 9.85 -10.29 -3.41
C ARG A 173 9.10 -11.17 -2.41
N ILE A 174 7.94 -10.74 -1.95
CA ILE A 174 7.08 -11.49 -1.01
C ILE A 174 6.60 -12.79 -1.67
N ALA A 175 6.22 -12.75 -2.95
CA ALA A 175 5.81 -13.91 -3.72
C ALA A 175 6.97 -14.88 -4.06
N GLY A 176 8.22 -14.49 -3.78
CA GLY A 176 9.40 -15.33 -4.01
C GLY A 176 9.71 -15.58 -5.49
N LEU A 177 9.36 -14.62 -6.36
CA LEU A 177 9.66 -14.72 -7.78
C LEU A 177 11.17 -14.66 -8.03
N GLU A 178 11.68 -15.60 -8.84
CA GLU A 178 13.11 -15.82 -9.02
C GLU A 178 13.73 -14.81 -9.99
N THR A 179 14.82 -14.17 -9.57
CA THR A 179 15.63 -13.30 -10.44
C THR A 179 16.22 -14.09 -11.61
N GLY A 180 16.18 -13.51 -12.80
CA GLY A 180 16.64 -14.13 -14.06
C GLY A 180 15.62 -15.05 -14.73
N ARG A 181 14.49 -15.33 -14.08
CA ARG A 181 13.43 -16.19 -14.63
C ARG A 181 12.39 -15.38 -15.38
N ALA A 182 12.03 -15.89 -16.57
CA ALA A 182 10.89 -15.42 -17.33
C ALA A 182 9.64 -16.23 -16.94
N TYR A 183 8.53 -15.52 -16.78
CA TYR A 183 7.20 -16.07 -16.50
C TYR A 183 6.25 -15.67 -17.64
N SER A 184 5.26 -16.51 -17.97
CA SER A 184 4.10 -15.99 -18.69
C SER A 184 3.42 -14.92 -17.83
N PHE A 185 2.72 -14.02 -18.45
CA PHE A 185 2.13 -12.92 -17.66
C PHE A 185 1.01 -13.42 -16.73
N GLY A 186 0.30 -14.48 -17.12
CA GLY A 186 -0.66 -15.17 -16.26
C GLY A 186 0.00 -15.82 -15.04
N GLU A 187 1.09 -16.57 -15.22
CA GLU A 187 1.87 -17.15 -14.10
C GLU A 187 2.34 -16.07 -13.12
N PHE A 188 2.78 -14.92 -13.64
CA PHE A 188 3.17 -13.78 -12.81
C PHE A 188 2.00 -13.24 -12.00
N ILE A 189 0.84 -12.99 -12.64
CA ILE A 189 -0.36 -12.51 -11.95
C ILE A 189 -0.81 -13.52 -10.90
N ASP A 190 -0.88 -14.80 -11.20
CA ASP A 190 -1.26 -15.84 -10.25
C ASP A 190 -0.34 -15.86 -9.02
N ALA A 191 0.96 -15.65 -9.23
CA ALA A 191 1.94 -15.61 -8.13
C ALA A 191 1.78 -14.38 -7.22
N ILE A 192 1.47 -13.20 -7.78
CA ILE A 192 1.35 -11.97 -7.00
C ILE A 192 -0.06 -11.73 -6.42
N LEU A 193 -1.09 -12.34 -7.00
CA LEU A 193 -2.49 -12.12 -6.64
C LEU A 193 -2.78 -12.34 -5.15
N PRO A 194 -2.21 -13.35 -4.45
CA PRO A 194 -2.43 -13.52 -3.01
C PRO A 194 -2.05 -12.33 -2.14
N TYR A 195 -1.23 -11.40 -2.67
CA TYR A 195 -0.72 -10.22 -1.95
C TYR A 195 -1.16 -8.89 -2.57
N SER A 196 -1.91 -8.92 -3.67
CA SER A 196 -2.18 -7.71 -4.47
C SER A 196 -3.65 -7.52 -4.87
N ARG A 197 -4.60 -8.29 -4.31
CA ARG A 197 -6.04 -8.14 -4.60
C ARG A 197 -6.59 -6.76 -4.27
N VAL A 198 -5.92 -6.00 -3.45
CA VAL A 198 -6.25 -4.60 -3.16
C VAL A 198 -6.20 -3.71 -4.41
N ILE A 199 -5.39 -4.05 -5.42
CA ILE A 199 -5.24 -3.27 -6.66
C ILE A 199 -5.30 -4.11 -7.94
N VAL A 200 -5.20 -5.43 -7.85
CA VAL A 200 -5.31 -6.34 -9.00
C VAL A 200 -6.66 -7.03 -8.92
N ASP A 201 -7.44 -6.91 -9.99
CA ASP A 201 -8.71 -7.63 -10.12
C ASP A 201 -8.44 -9.12 -10.24
N ASP A 202 -9.17 -9.94 -9.51
CA ASP A 202 -9.07 -11.39 -9.54
C ASP A 202 -9.98 -12.05 -10.58
N ASP A 203 -10.68 -11.26 -11.42
CA ASP A 203 -11.46 -11.79 -12.55
C ASP A 203 -10.52 -12.17 -13.71
N PRO A 204 -10.16 -13.45 -13.85
CA PRO A 204 -9.23 -13.91 -14.88
C PRO A 204 -9.78 -13.72 -16.30
N ALA A 205 -11.08 -13.48 -16.44
CA ALA A 205 -11.71 -13.26 -17.75
C ALA A 205 -11.36 -11.88 -18.33
N GLN A 206 -11.05 -10.90 -17.50
CA GLN A 206 -10.78 -9.53 -17.98
C GLN A 206 -9.36 -9.37 -18.55
N ARG A 207 -8.35 -10.10 -18.06
CA ARG A 207 -6.95 -10.01 -18.48
C ARG A 207 -6.49 -8.57 -18.73
N ARG A 208 -6.94 -7.65 -17.87
CA ARG A 208 -6.70 -6.22 -17.99
C ARG A 208 -6.23 -5.65 -16.64
N LEU A 209 -5.18 -4.85 -16.70
CA LEU A 209 -4.68 -4.13 -15.55
C LEU A 209 -5.12 -2.68 -15.56
N ASN A 210 -5.45 -2.15 -14.38
CA ASN A 210 -5.79 -0.75 -14.22
C ASN A 210 -4.59 0.18 -14.44
N TYR A 211 -4.85 1.49 -14.47
CA TYR A 211 -3.86 2.54 -14.70
C TYR A 211 -2.68 2.46 -13.72
N GLY A 212 -2.94 2.33 -12.42
CA GLY A 212 -1.89 2.36 -11.39
C GLY A 212 -0.95 1.16 -11.45
N VAL A 213 -1.49 -0.05 -11.67
CA VAL A 213 -0.69 -1.27 -11.83
C VAL A 213 0.09 -1.22 -13.13
N SER A 214 -0.54 -0.79 -14.24
CA SER A 214 0.11 -0.67 -15.54
C SER A 214 1.30 0.30 -15.52
N ASN A 215 1.14 1.45 -14.84
CA ASN A 215 2.24 2.41 -14.67
C ASN A 215 3.34 1.85 -13.76
N GLY A 216 2.97 1.19 -12.67
CA GLY A 216 3.94 0.56 -11.77
C GLY A 216 4.82 -0.45 -12.49
N LEU A 217 4.22 -1.33 -13.30
CA LEU A 217 4.97 -2.30 -14.11
C LEU A 217 5.88 -1.64 -15.15
N ARG A 218 5.44 -0.57 -15.81
CA ARG A 218 6.29 0.19 -16.74
C ARG A 218 7.45 0.86 -16.02
N THR A 219 7.19 1.48 -14.87
CA THR A 219 8.26 2.06 -14.04
C THR A 219 9.30 0.99 -13.66
N LEU A 220 8.86 -0.19 -13.21
CA LEU A 220 9.75 -1.29 -12.89
C LEU A 220 10.53 -1.80 -14.12
N HIS A 221 9.92 -1.76 -15.32
CA HIS A 221 10.58 -2.08 -16.58
C HIS A 221 11.66 -1.04 -16.92
N ASP A 222 11.35 0.24 -16.81
CA ASP A 222 12.26 1.35 -17.17
C ASP A 222 13.48 1.40 -16.23
N ILE A 223 13.32 1.07 -14.96
CA ILE A 223 14.43 1.00 -13.99
C ILE A 223 15.13 -0.35 -13.95
N GLY A 224 14.72 -1.31 -14.81
CA GLY A 224 15.38 -2.59 -14.97
C GLY A 224 15.12 -3.63 -13.86
N VAL A 225 14.10 -3.45 -13.03
CA VAL A 225 13.69 -4.44 -12.01
C VAL A 225 12.96 -5.60 -12.67
N VAL A 226 12.17 -5.33 -13.69
CA VAL A 226 11.51 -6.33 -14.53
C VAL A 226 11.73 -6.02 -16.00
N ARG A 227 11.56 -7.00 -16.87
CA ARG A 227 11.47 -6.80 -18.31
C ARG A 227 10.12 -7.32 -18.80
N LEU A 228 9.30 -6.40 -19.31
CA LEU A 228 8.02 -6.70 -19.94
C LEU A 228 8.24 -6.99 -21.42
N GLU A 229 7.58 -8.01 -21.95
CA GLU A 229 7.69 -8.40 -23.36
C GLU A 229 6.33 -8.79 -23.92
N HIS A 230 6.12 -8.46 -25.21
CA HIS A 230 5.02 -8.99 -26.00
C HIS A 230 5.61 -9.92 -27.06
N ILE A 231 5.45 -11.22 -26.90
CA ILE A 231 5.91 -12.25 -27.82
C ILE A 231 4.73 -12.59 -28.74
N LEU A 232 4.97 -12.49 -30.04
CA LEU A 232 3.98 -12.87 -31.05
C LEU A 232 3.68 -14.37 -30.93
N ASP A 233 2.45 -14.76 -31.27
CA ASP A 233 1.97 -16.14 -31.24
C ASP A 233 1.77 -16.77 -29.84
N GLN A 234 1.76 -15.94 -28.79
CA GLN A 234 1.34 -16.40 -27.47
C GLN A 234 -0.14 -16.08 -27.20
N GLU A 235 -0.86 -17.04 -26.59
CA GLU A 235 -2.30 -16.91 -26.27
C GLU A 235 -2.57 -16.14 -24.98
N ASP A 236 -1.59 -16.08 -24.05
CA ASP A 236 -1.74 -15.44 -22.75
C ASP A 236 -1.43 -13.93 -22.84
N ILE A 237 -2.31 -13.22 -23.56
CA ILE A 237 -2.17 -11.77 -23.76
C ILE A 237 -2.92 -11.01 -22.67
N TRP A 238 -2.21 -10.11 -21.99
CA TRP A 238 -2.78 -9.20 -21.00
C TRP A 238 -2.73 -7.76 -21.50
N SER A 239 -3.78 -7.00 -21.17
CA SER A 239 -3.89 -5.59 -21.55
C SER A 239 -3.45 -4.70 -20.40
N LEU A 240 -2.47 -3.83 -20.66
CA LEU A 240 -2.12 -2.70 -19.81
C LEU A 240 -3.01 -1.51 -20.15
N TYR A 241 -3.14 -0.56 -19.23
CA TYR A 241 -3.74 0.74 -19.56
C TYR A 241 -2.94 1.40 -20.70
N PRO A 242 -3.58 1.84 -21.81
CA PRO A 242 -2.87 2.34 -22.99
C PRO A 242 -1.99 3.57 -22.70
N LEU A 243 -0.72 3.52 -23.07
CA LEU A 243 0.21 4.63 -22.96
C LEU A 243 1.06 4.74 -24.23
N LYS A 244 0.63 5.57 -25.19
CA LYS A 244 1.26 5.71 -26.51
C LYS A 244 2.70 6.21 -26.45
N ALA A 245 3.09 6.92 -25.41
CA ALA A 245 4.43 7.46 -25.26
C ALA A 245 5.46 6.44 -24.74
N HIS A 246 5.02 5.24 -24.32
CA HIS A 246 5.88 4.21 -23.80
C HIS A 246 6.09 3.07 -24.81
N PRO A 247 7.30 2.45 -24.90
CA PRO A 247 7.56 1.31 -25.79
C PRO A 247 6.59 0.12 -25.56
N ILE A 248 6.27 -0.17 -24.29
CA ILE A 248 5.23 -1.14 -23.93
C ILE A 248 3.89 -0.42 -23.89
N THR A 249 3.25 -0.30 -25.05
CA THR A 249 2.07 0.57 -25.21
C THR A 249 0.81 0.01 -24.56
N GLU A 250 0.47 -1.24 -24.84
CA GLU A 250 -0.89 -1.74 -24.56
C GLU A 250 -0.94 -3.21 -24.12
N THR A 251 -0.07 -4.07 -24.63
CA THR A 251 -0.15 -5.51 -24.40
C THR A 251 1.17 -6.11 -23.91
N VAL A 252 1.05 -7.16 -23.14
CA VAL A 252 2.17 -7.92 -22.57
C VAL A 252 1.80 -9.40 -22.50
N THR A 253 2.77 -10.28 -22.75
CA THR A 253 2.62 -11.75 -22.66
C THR A 253 3.57 -12.36 -21.64
N ASN A 254 4.72 -11.72 -21.41
CA ASN A 254 5.77 -12.23 -20.54
C ASN A 254 6.36 -11.12 -19.67
N ILE A 255 6.89 -11.57 -18.53
CA ILE A 255 7.66 -10.75 -17.62
C ILE A 255 8.88 -11.54 -17.14
N THR A 256 10.06 -10.92 -17.19
CA THR A 256 11.29 -11.46 -16.59
C THR A 256 11.64 -10.63 -15.37
N ILE A 257 11.92 -11.28 -14.24
CA ILE A 257 12.40 -10.61 -13.03
C ILE A 257 13.91 -10.40 -13.18
N CYS A 258 14.38 -9.14 -13.13
CA CYS A 258 15.78 -8.80 -13.41
C CYS A 258 16.61 -8.49 -12.16
N GLY A 259 15.98 -7.99 -11.06
CA GLY A 259 16.75 -7.65 -9.85
C GLY A 259 15.93 -7.08 -8.70
#